data_b0513d47ca0ee0b0aa1e44e95b91fbf5
#
_entry.id   b0513d47ca0ee0b0aa1e44e95b91fbf5
#
_cell.length_a   1.000
_cell.length_b   1.000
_cell.length_c   1.000
_cell.angle_alpha   90.00
_cell.angle_beta   90.00
_cell.angle_gamma   90.00
#
_symmetry.space_group_name_H-M   'P 1'
#
loop_
_entity.id
_entity.type
_entity.pdbx_description
1 polymer ?
#
loop_
_entity_poly.entity_id
_entity_poly.type
_entity_poly.pdbx_seq_one_letter_code
_entity_poly.pdbx_strand_id
1 'polypeptide(L)'
;RMSRGLGDVYKRQGMEWGAVFLATIISAIIGTLVMGLVANVPYAQAPGMGLTAFFVYTVCGALGFTWQQALSMVFICGLFNILITVTKIRKSIIKSIPRSLQNAIGGGIGIFVAYLGLLNVGIITFGSGVPALATLNQPAFWLFLIGLALTVVLLVLKVKGAVLIGIIATAIIGIPMGVTSTTDTVSFIDACKALPSTFGAIFTAEGLPSLFTDMAKLPLVLITIFSFCVTDTFDTIGTFIG
;
A
#
# COMPACT_ATOMS: atom_id res chain seq x y z
N ARG A 1 9.74 -8.57 9.35
CA ARG A 1 10.53 -7.70 8.45
C ARG A 1 9.74 -7.17 7.25
N MET A 2 8.66 -7.82 6.87
CA MET A 2 7.71 -7.23 5.90
C MET A 2 7.16 -5.88 6.41
N SER A 3 7.09 -5.71 7.74
CA SER A 3 6.74 -4.45 8.40
C SER A 3 7.89 -3.43 8.44
N ARG A 4 9.17 -3.83 8.30
CA ARG A 4 10.30 -2.90 8.40
C ARG A 4 10.37 -1.89 7.24
N GLY A 5 10.08 -2.29 6.01
CA GLY A 5 10.11 -1.37 4.88
C GLY A 5 9.06 -0.26 4.98
N LEU A 6 7.79 -0.62 5.16
CA LEU A 6 6.70 0.33 5.35
C LEU A 6 6.70 0.92 6.77
N GLY A 7 6.96 0.10 7.81
CA GLY A 7 6.99 0.55 9.19
C GLY A 7 8.11 1.55 9.51
N ASP A 8 9.30 1.41 8.94
CA ASP A 8 10.39 2.36 9.13
C ASP A 8 10.11 3.69 8.40
N VAL A 9 9.38 3.63 7.29
CA VAL A 9 8.96 4.85 6.57
C VAL A 9 7.87 5.58 7.34
N TYR A 10 6.89 4.88 7.90
CA TYR A 10 5.87 5.48 8.78
C TYR A 10 6.50 6.06 10.05
N LYS A 11 7.46 5.38 10.67
CA LYS A 11 8.20 5.90 11.83
C LYS A 11 9.00 7.16 11.52
N ARG A 12 9.62 7.24 10.35
CA ARG A 12 10.34 8.45 9.92
C ARG A 12 9.44 9.66 9.76
N GLN A 13 8.16 9.46 9.58
CA GLN A 13 7.15 10.51 9.40
C GLN A 13 6.37 10.82 10.68
N GLY A 14 6.69 10.16 11.81
CA GLY A 14 6.02 10.38 13.08
C GLY A 14 4.69 9.64 13.26
N MET A 15 4.33 8.71 12.34
CA MET A 15 3.15 7.85 12.52
C MET A 15 3.48 6.65 13.41
N GLU A 16 2.61 6.36 14.38
CA GLU A 16 2.72 5.14 15.17
C GLU A 16 2.32 3.91 14.35
N TRP A 17 3.24 2.96 14.21
CA TRP A 17 3.02 1.75 13.44
C TRP A 17 1.81 0.94 13.89
N GLY A 18 1.59 0.84 15.21
CA GLY A 18 0.45 0.11 15.78
C GLY A 18 -0.90 0.69 15.37
N ALA A 19 -1.01 2.01 15.35
CA ALA A 19 -2.23 2.70 14.92
C ALA A 19 -2.53 2.49 13.44
N VAL A 20 -1.51 2.58 12.57
CA VAL A 20 -1.64 2.34 11.12
C VAL A 20 -2.02 0.89 10.85
N PHE A 21 -1.41 -0.07 11.55
CA PHE A 21 -1.71 -1.50 11.42
C PHE A 21 -3.16 -1.80 11.78
N LEU A 22 -3.65 -1.30 12.92
CA LEU A 22 -5.05 -1.49 13.31
C LEU A 22 -6.04 -0.79 12.37
N ALA A 23 -5.76 0.44 11.97
CA ALA A 23 -6.59 1.17 11.02
C ALA A 23 -6.72 0.40 9.69
N THR A 24 -5.62 -0.20 9.22
CA THR A 24 -5.59 -1.02 8.02
C THR A 24 -6.46 -2.27 8.16
N ILE A 25 -6.36 -2.99 9.29
CA ILE A 25 -7.18 -4.18 9.55
C ILE A 25 -8.65 -3.81 9.64
N ILE A 26 -9.01 -2.77 10.40
CA ILE A 26 -10.39 -2.34 10.59
C ILE A 26 -11.01 -1.93 9.26
N SER A 27 -10.31 -1.14 8.45
CA SER A 27 -10.79 -0.71 7.13
C SER A 27 -10.96 -1.89 6.16
N ALA A 28 -10.05 -2.86 6.18
CA ALA A 28 -10.14 -4.07 5.39
C ALA A 28 -11.33 -4.94 5.80
N ILE A 29 -11.59 -5.09 7.11
CA ILE A 29 -12.75 -5.82 7.62
C ILE A 29 -14.04 -5.14 7.18
N ILE A 30 -14.18 -3.83 7.41
CA ILE A 30 -15.37 -3.06 7.03
C ILE A 30 -15.59 -3.14 5.51
N GLY A 31 -14.55 -2.90 4.72
CA GLY A 31 -14.63 -2.96 3.25
C GLY A 31 -15.06 -4.34 2.75
N THR A 32 -14.48 -5.41 3.29
CA THR A 32 -14.83 -6.79 2.92
C THR A 32 -16.25 -7.15 3.33
N LEU A 33 -16.69 -6.73 4.52
CA LEU A 33 -18.09 -6.95 4.97
C LEU A 33 -19.08 -6.21 4.09
N VAL A 34 -18.81 -4.97 3.71
CA VAL A 34 -19.67 -4.22 2.79
C VAL A 34 -19.72 -4.91 1.43
N MET A 35 -18.60 -5.38 0.89
CA MET A 35 -18.58 -6.11 -0.38
C MET A 35 -19.35 -7.43 -0.30
N GLY A 36 -19.20 -8.19 0.78
CA GLY A 36 -19.89 -9.47 0.96
C GLY A 36 -21.38 -9.32 1.23
N LEU A 37 -21.77 -8.40 2.13
CA LEU A 37 -23.15 -8.29 2.61
C LEU A 37 -24.02 -7.36 1.76
N VAL A 38 -23.46 -6.26 1.26
CA VAL A 38 -24.22 -5.26 0.49
C VAL A 38 -24.10 -5.50 -1.01
N ALA A 39 -22.88 -5.69 -1.51
CA ALA A 39 -22.65 -5.91 -2.95
C ALA A 39 -22.85 -7.38 -3.37
N ASN A 40 -22.86 -8.32 -2.41
CA ASN A 40 -22.97 -9.76 -2.63
C ASN A 40 -21.92 -10.32 -3.62
N VAL A 41 -20.69 -9.83 -3.51
CA VAL A 41 -19.56 -10.25 -4.33
C VAL A 41 -18.44 -10.78 -3.43
N PRO A 42 -17.80 -11.91 -3.75
CA PRO A 42 -16.80 -12.55 -2.91
C PRO A 42 -15.39 -11.93 -3.09
N TYR A 43 -15.28 -10.60 -3.01
CA TYR A 43 -14.00 -9.90 -3.08
C TYR A 43 -13.56 -9.40 -1.70
N ALA A 44 -12.39 -9.84 -1.25
CA ALA A 44 -11.75 -9.27 -0.06
C ALA A 44 -11.14 -7.91 -0.41
N GLN A 45 -11.38 -6.93 0.45
CA GLN A 45 -10.77 -5.60 0.32
C GLN A 45 -9.48 -5.53 1.11
N ALA A 46 -8.45 -5.00 0.49
CA ALA A 46 -7.17 -4.72 1.14
C ALA A 46 -6.63 -3.38 0.63
N PRO A 47 -5.83 -2.65 1.43
CA PRO A 47 -5.23 -1.40 0.97
C PRO A 47 -4.26 -1.66 -0.19
N GLY A 48 -4.35 -0.83 -1.23
CA GLY A 48 -3.49 -0.90 -2.41
C GLY A 48 -2.05 -0.52 -2.06
N MET A 49 -1.09 -1.41 -2.31
CA MET A 49 0.33 -1.14 -2.05
C MET A 49 0.86 0.02 -2.91
N GLY A 50 0.33 0.19 -4.13
CA GLY A 50 0.71 1.27 -5.03
C GLY A 50 0.43 2.65 -4.45
N LEU A 51 -0.78 2.86 -3.94
CA LEU A 51 -1.19 4.11 -3.29
C LEU A 51 -0.39 4.36 -2.02
N THR A 52 -0.14 3.33 -1.22
CA THR A 52 0.67 3.45 0.00
C THR A 52 2.11 3.86 -0.31
N ALA A 53 2.72 3.27 -1.34
CA ALA A 53 4.06 3.64 -1.79
C ALA A 53 4.09 5.08 -2.32
N PHE A 54 3.13 5.50 -3.12
CA PHE A 54 3.01 6.87 -3.60
C PHE A 54 2.86 7.87 -2.45
N PHE A 55 2.00 7.56 -1.48
CA PHE A 55 1.82 8.35 -0.25
C PHE A 55 3.15 8.56 0.48
N VAL A 56 3.86 7.48 0.74
CA VAL A 56 5.05 7.47 1.58
C VAL A 56 6.26 8.06 0.88
N TYR A 57 6.59 7.56 -0.31
CA TYR A 57 7.83 7.93 -1.01
C TYR A 57 7.70 9.23 -1.78
N THR A 58 6.56 9.46 -2.44
CA THR A 58 6.39 10.64 -3.28
C THR A 58 5.85 11.81 -2.48
N VAL A 59 4.69 11.65 -1.82
CA VAL A 59 4.03 12.79 -1.20
C VAL A 59 4.75 13.23 0.07
N CYS A 60 5.05 12.32 0.97
CA CYS A 60 5.75 12.66 2.21
C CYS A 60 7.26 12.76 2.01
N GLY A 61 7.87 11.87 1.19
CA GLY A 61 9.32 11.82 0.99
C GLY A 61 9.86 12.87 0.04
N ALA A 62 9.35 12.91 -1.20
CA ALA A 62 9.88 13.79 -2.24
C ALA A 62 9.26 15.19 -2.21
N LEU A 63 7.94 15.31 -1.98
CA LEU A 63 7.24 16.59 -1.94
C LEU A 63 7.28 17.28 -0.58
N GLY A 64 7.70 16.57 0.50
CA GLY A 64 7.90 17.11 1.83
C GLY A 64 6.61 17.51 2.57
N PHE A 65 5.46 16.91 2.21
CA PHE A 65 4.22 17.11 2.95
C PHE A 65 4.23 16.30 4.25
N THR A 66 3.57 16.84 5.28
CA THR A 66 3.35 16.09 6.52
C THR A 66 2.36 14.94 6.25
N TRP A 67 2.43 13.89 7.07
CA TRP A 67 1.53 12.74 6.92
C TRP A 67 0.05 13.12 7.14
N GLN A 68 -0.24 14.13 7.97
CA GLN A 68 -1.58 14.66 8.17
C GLN A 68 -2.13 15.34 6.92
N GLN A 69 -1.28 16.12 6.24
CA GLN A 69 -1.61 16.75 4.95
C GLN A 69 -1.84 15.69 3.87
N ALA A 70 -0.97 14.70 3.80
CA ALA A 70 -1.08 13.59 2.84
C ALA A 70 -2.37 12.76 3.07
N LEU A 71 -2.73 12.46 4.33
CA LEU A 71 -4.01 11.81 4.66
C LEU A 71 -5.22 12.65 4.26
N SER A 72 -5.13 13.97 4.42
CA SER A 72 -6.19 14.90 4.00
C SER A 72 -6.37 14.91 2.48
N MET A 73 -5.28 14.84 1.71
CA MET A 73 -5.33 14.70 0.25
C MET A 73 -5.97 13.37 -0.17
N VAL A 74 -5.64 12.27 0.52
CA VAL A 74 -6.26 10.95 0.28
C VAL A 74 -7.75 10.99 0.63
N PHE A 75 -8.15 11.66 1.70
CA PHE A 75 -9.55 11.82 2.05
C PHE A 75 -10.34 12.58 0.98
N ILE A 76 -9.80 13.71 0.49
CA ILE A 76 -10.39 14.48 -0.62
C ILE A 76 -10.48 13.61 -1.88
N CYS A 77 -9.42 12.85 -2.21
CA CYS A 77 -9.42 11.89 -3.30
C CYS A 77 -10.55 10.85 -3.14
N GLY A 78 -10.74 10.31 -1.94
CA GLY A 78 -11.85 9.38 -1.64
C GLY A 78 -13.22 9.99 -1.91
N LEU A 79 -13.45 11.24 -1.51
CA LEU A 79 -14.70 11.95 -1.80
C LEU A 79 -14.91 12.14 -3.31
N PHE A 80 -13.86 12.51 -4.06
CA PHE A 80 -13.93 12.59 -5.51
C PHE A 80 -14.24 11.25 -6.17
N ASN A 81 -13.64 10.15 -5.69
CA ASN A 81 -13.91 8.80 -6.20
C ASN A 81 -15.35 8.36 -5.93
N ILE A 82 -15.91 8.70 -4.77
CA ILE A 82 -17.34 8.48 -4.48
C ILE A 82 -18.21 9.26 -5.48
N LEU A 83 -17.91 10.55 -5.68
CA LEU A 83 -18.64 11.40 -6.62
C LEU A 83 -18.60 10.84 -8.06
N ILE A 84 -17.40 10.47 -8.54
CA ILE A 84 -17.19 9.86 -9.87
C ILE A 84 -17.97 8.55 -10.00
N THR A 85 -18.05 7.76 -8.93
CA THR A 85 -18.77 6.48 -8.93
C THR A 85 -20.29 6.70 -8.96
N VAL A 86 -20.84 7.61 -8.14
CA VAL A 86 -22.27 7.93 -8.07
C VAL A 86 -22.74 8.55 -9.40
N THR A 87 -21.94 9.40 -10.02
CA THR A 87 -22.26 10.03 -11.32
C THR A 87 -22.11 9.08 -12.51
N LYS A 88 -21.71 7.82 -12.29
CA LYS A 88 -21.46 6.81 -13.34
C LYS A 88 -20.36 7.19 -14.35
N ILE A 89 -19.61 8.27 -14.13
CA ILE A 89 -18.50 8.71 -14.96
C ILE A 89 -17.42 7.62 -15.03
N ARG A 90 -17.17 6.92 -13.92
CA ARG A 90 -16.24 5.79 -13.87
C ARG A 90 -16.53 4.73 -14.93
N LYS A 91 -17.83 4.40 -15.16
CA LYS A 91 -18.25 3.44 -16.18
C LYS A 91 -17.93 3.94 -17.60
N SER A 92 -18.03 5.24 -17.84
CA SER A 92 -17.66 5.87 -19.11
C SER A 92 -16.15 5.84 -19.31
N ILE A 93 -15.36 6.14 -18.29
CA ILE A 93 -13.89 6.08 -18.33
C ILE A 93 -13.42 4.66 -18.69
N ILE A 94 -13.93 3.64 -18.00
CA ILE A 94 -13.56 2.24 -18.25
C ILE A 94 -13.89 1.82 -19.68
N LYS A 95 -15.05 2.24 -20.22
CA LYS A 95 -15.43 1.94 -21.60
C LYS A 95 -14.56 2.64 -22.65
N SER A 96 -13.97 3.78 -22.31
CA SER A 96 -13.09 4.55 -23.21
C SER A 96 -11.68 3.98 -23.27
N ILE A 97 -11.28 3.12 -22.33
CA ILE A 97 -9.95 2.51 -22.28
C ILE A 97 -9.91 1.30 -23.23
N PRO A 98 -9.03 1.27 -24.24
CA PRO A 98 -8.85 0.11 -25.11
C PRO A 98 -8.43 -1.13 -24.31
N ARG A 99 -8.86 -2.31 -24.77
CA ARG A 99 -8.51 -3.59 -24.11
C ARG A 99 -7.01 -3.83 -23.98
N SER A 100 -6.23 -3.41 -24.97
CA SER A 100 -4.76 -3.49 -24.92
C SER A 100 -4.18 -2.69 -23.75
N LEU A 101 -4.72 -1.50 -23.47
CA LEU A 101 -4.29 -0.67 -22.37
C LEU A 101 -4.73 -1.25 -21.01
N GLN A 102 -5.93 -1.84 -20.93
CA GLN A 102 -6.39 -2.52 -19.74
C GLN A 102 -5.45 -3.66 -19.32
N ASN A 103 -5.04 -4.49 -20.29
CA ASN A 103 -4.08 -5.57 -20.03
C ASN A 103 -2.69 -5.04 -19.66
N ALA A 104 -2.24 -3.93 -20.28
CA ALA A 104 -0.98 -3.30 -19.95
C ALA A 104 -0.96 -2.71 -18.54
N ILE A 105 -2.08 -2.16 -18.06
CA ILE A 105 -2.22 -1.66 -16.67
C ILE A 105 -2.04 -2.80 -15.67
N GLY A 106 -2.70 -3.94 -15.88
CA GLY A 106 -2.55 -5.11 -15.01
C GLY A 106 -1.10 -5.63 -14.96
N GLY A 107 -0.45 -5.73 -16.12
CA GLY A 107 0.97 -6.09 -16.20
C GLY A 107 1.89 -5.07 -15.52
N GLY A 108 1.62 -3.79 -15.70
CA GLY A 108 2.38 -2.70 -15.06
C GLY A 108 2.27 -2.73 -13.53
N ILE A 109 1.08 -2.97 -12.98
CA ILE A 109 0.87 -3.15 -11.55
C ILE A 109 1.66 -4.35 -11.03
N GLY A 110 1.65 -5.48 -11.76
CA GLY A 110 2.42 -6.67 -11.39
C GLY A 110 3.93 -6.40 -11.30
N ILE A 111 4.50 -5.71 -12.29
CA ILE A 111 5.92 -5.31 -12.31
C ILE A 111 6.22 -4.34 -11.15
N PHE A 112 5.34 -3.38 -10.90
CA PHE A 112 5.50 -2.42 -9.80
C PHE A 112 5.49 -3.10 -8.42
N VAL A 113 4.57 -4.03 -8.19
CA VAL A 113 4.51 -4.82 -6.94
C VAL A 113 5.75 -5.69 -6.78
N ALA A 114 6.24 -6.31 -7.87
CA ALA A 114 7.50 -7.05 -7.85
C ALA A 114 8.69 -6.14 -7.48
N TYR A 115 8.76 -4.95 -8.05
CA TYR A 115 9.77 -3.96 -7.71
C TYR A 115 9.73 -3.54 -6.24
N LEU A 116 8.53 -3.29 -5.68
CA LEU A 116 8.37 -3.02 -4.26
C LEU A 116 8.80 -4.20 -3.39
N GLY A 117 8.54 -5.43 -3.83
CA GLY A 117 9.02 -6.65 -3.15
C GLY A 117 10.55 -6.69 -3.08
N LEU A 118 11.25 -6.38 -4.18
CA LEU A 118 12.71 -6.33 -4.23
C LEU A 118 13.28 -5.21 -3.35
N LEU A 119 12.62 -4.06 -3.29
CA LEU A 119 12.98 -2.96 -2.38
C LEU A 119 12.85 -3.37 -0.91
N ASN A 120 11.73 -4.03 -0.54
CA ASN A 120 11.48 -4.44 0.83
C ASN A 120 12.45 -5.52 1.33
N VAL A 121 12.90 -6.40 0.44
CA VAL A 121 13.92 -7.40 0.76
C VAL A 121 15.31 -6.75 0.88
N GLY A 122 15.49 -5.53 0.33
CA GLY A 122 16.78 -4.83 0.32
C GLY A 122 17.70 -5.29 -0.80
N ILE A 123 17.18 -5.91 -1.85
CA ILE A 123 17.92 -6.26 -3.07
C ILE A 123 18.24 -4.99 -3.86
N ILE A 124 17.26 -4.09 -3.93
CA ILE A 124 17.41 -2.77 -4.53
C ILE A 124 17.55 -1.76 -3.39
N THR A 125 18.58 -0.95 -3.43
CA THR A 125 18.85 0.11 -2.45
C THR A 125 19.11 1.42 -3.16
N PHE A 126 18.73 2.53 -2.52
CA PHE A 126 19.01 3.88 -3.00
C PHE A 126 20.14 4.48 -2.17
N GLY A 127 21.40 4.24 -2.55
CA GLY A 127 22.55 4.77 -1.83
C GLY A 127 22.90 6.22 -2.18
N SER A 128 22.78 6.59 -3.46
CA SER A 128 23.14 7.91 -4.00
C SER A 128 22.05 8.53 -4.88
N GLY A 129 20.78 8.23 -4.59
CA GLY A 129 19.67 8.69 -5.42
C GLY A 129 19.39 7.84 -6.67
N VAL A 130 20.28 6.91 -7.00
CA VAL A 130 20.12 5.96 -8.09
C VAL A 130 19.88 4.56 -7.53
N PRO A 131 18.96 3.78 -8.10
CA PRO A 131 18.76 2.39 -7.67
C PRO A 131 20.01 1.57 -7.97
N ALA A 132 20.55 0.93 -6.94
CA ALA A 132 21.70 0.05 -7.02
C ALA A 132 21.35 -1.34 -6.47
N LEU A 133 21.98 -2.37 -6.99
CA LEU A 133 21.87 -3.72 -6.42
C LEU A 133 22.70 -3.77 -5.14
N ALA A 134 22.06 -4.22 -4.07
CA ALA A 134 22.76 -4.49 -2.81
C ALA A 134 23.60 -5.78 -2.90
N THR A 135 24.40 -6.01 -1.87
CA THR A 135 25.17 -7.26 -1.76
C THR A 135 24.23 -8.45 -1.63
N LEU A 136 24.31 -9.39 -2.57
CA LEU A 136 23.46 -10.57 -2.66
C LEU A 136 23.75 -11.63 -1.58
N ASN A 137 24.74 -11.40 -0.72
CA ASN A 137 25.17 -12.32 0.32
C ASN A 137 24.37 -12.17 1.65
N GLN A 138 23.20 -11.56 1.61
CA GLN A 138 22.35 -11.40 2.80
C GLN A 138 21.40 -12.58 2.98
N PRO A 139 21.17 -13.07 4.22
CA PRO A 139 20.20 -14.14 4.49
C PRO A 139 18.80 -13.85 3.97
N ALA A 140 18.40 -12.58 3.94
CA ALA A 140 17.12 -12.12 3.41
C ALA A 140 16.96 -12.41 1.92
N PHE A 141 18.05 -12.33 1.14
CA PHE A 141 18.03 -12.66 -0.29
C PHE A 141 17.77 -14.15 -0.51
N TRP A 142 18.43 -15.02 0.22
CA TRP A 142 18.22 -16.47 0.11
C TRP A 142 16.82 -16.87 0.56
N LEU A 143 16.33 -16.27 1.64
CA LEU A 143 14.95 -16.46 2.10
C LEU A 143 13.93 -16.03 1.05
N PHE A 144 14.17 -14.90 0.38
CA PHE A 144 13.33 -14.43 -0.72
C PHE A 144 13.30 -15.42 -1.88
N LEU A 145 14.46 -15.93 -2.33
CA LEU A 145 14.53 -16.92 -3.41
C LEU A 145 13.80 -18.22 -3.06
N ILE A 146 14.01 -18.74 -1.86
CA ILE A 146 13.34 -19.95 -1.37
C ILE A 146 11.81 -19.72 -1.33
N GLY A 147 11.37 -18.62 -0.77
CA GLY A 147 9.96 -18.27 -0.67
C GLY A 147 9.30 -18.08 -2.04
N LEU A 148 9.99 -17.43 -2.96
CA LEU A 148 9.51 -17.22 -4.34
C LEU A 148 9.40 -18.58 -5.06
N ALA A 149 10.46 -19.39 -5.03
CA ALA A 149 10.46 -20.72 -5.66
C ALA A 149 9.36 -21.62 -5.10
N LEU A 150 9.20 -21.66 -3.77
CA LEU A 150 8.15 -22.42 -3.11
C LEU A 150 6.75 -21.96 -3.56
N THR A 151 6.51 -20.65 -3.59
CA THR A 151 5.22 -20.10 -4.00
C THR A 151 4.93 -20.41 -5.46
N VAL A 152 5.92 -20.28 -6.36
CA VAL A 152 5.77 -20.61 -7.78
C VAL A 152 5.46 -22.09 -7.96
N VAL A 153 6.18 -22.99 -7.26
CA VAL A 153 5.91 -24.45 -7.31
C VAL A 153 4.48 -24.76 -6.85
N LEU A 154 4.03 -24.18 -5.74
CA LEU A 154 2.66 -24.36 -5.25
C LEU A 154 1.60 -23.85 -6.22
N LEU A 155 1.87 -22.74 -6.92
CA LEU A 155 0.99 -22.21 -7.96
C LEU A 155 0.92 -23.12 -9.19
N VAL A 156 2.06 -23.64 -9.63
CA VAL A 156 2.12 -24.61 -10.76
C VAL A 156 1.37 -25.90 -10.42
N LEU A 157 1.48 -26.35 -9.18
CA LEU A 157 0.74 -27.52 -8.67
C LEU A 157 -0.76 -27.23 -8.43
N LYS A 158 -1.22 -25.98 -8.72
CA LYS A 158 -2.61 -25.56 -8.54
C LYS A 158 -3.17 -25.79 -7.12
N VAL A 159 -2.33 -25.68 -6.11
CA VAL A 159 -2.74 -25.83 -4.70
C VAL A 159 -3.62 -24.63 -4.31
N LYS A 160 -4.81 -24.93 -3.76
CA LYS A 160 -5.71 -23.87 -3.25
C LYS A 160 -5.03 -23.13 -2.09
N GLY A 161 -4.89 -21.82 -2.20
CA GLY A 161 -4.21 -21.00 -1.19
C GLY A 161 -2.68 -21.02 -1.28
N ALA A 162 -2.09 -21.37 -2.44
CA ALA A 162 -0.65 -21.47 -2.67
C ALA A 162 0.13 -20.26 -2.15
N VAL A 163 -0.37 -19.04 -2.38
CA VAL A 163 0.26 -17.80 -1.93
C VAL A 163 0.28 -17.72 -0.39
N LEU A 164 -0.83 -18.04 0.27
CA LEU A 164 -0.93 -18.02 1.73
C LEU A 164 0.01 -19.03 2.37
N ILE A 165 0.02 -20.26 1.84
CA ILE A 165 0.93 -21.33 2.28
C ILE A 165 2.37 -20.91 2.06
N GLY A 166 2.70 -20.30 0.92
CA GLY A 166 4.02 -19.79 0.62
C GLY A 166 4.47 -18.71 1.62
N ILE A 167 3.60 -17.78 1.97
CA ILE A 167 3.88 -16.73 2.97
C ILE A 167 4.17 -17.34 4.34
N ILE A 168 3.30 -18.25 4.82
CA ILE A 168 3.45 -18.89 6.13
C ILE A 168 4.74 -19.72 6.17
N ALA A 169 4.99 -20.55 5.16
CA ALA A 169 6.18 -21.38 5.10
C ALA A 169 7.47 -20.52 5.06
N THR A 170 7.48 -19.46 4.26
CA THR A 170 8.63 -18.53 4.21
C THR A 170 8.84 -17.82 5.55
N ALA A 171 7.77 -17.44 6.25
CA ALA A 171 7.88 -16.84 7.57
C ALA A 171 8.49 -17.81 8.59
N ILE A 172 8.05 -19.09 8.58
CA ILE A 172 8.59 -20.13 9.47
C ILE A 172 10.08 -20.37 9.16
N ILE A 173 10.47 -20.49 7.88
CA ILE A 173 11.88 -20.67 7.47
C ILE A 173 12.71 -19.44 7.86
N GLY A 174 12.13 -18.26 7.84
CA GLY A 174 12.82 -17.01 8.19
C GLY A 174 13.18 -16.88 9.67
N ILE A 175 12.52 -17.62 10.57
CA ILE A 175 12.82 -17.61 12.01
C ILE A 175 14.24 -18.15 12.28
N PRO A 176 14.60 -19.38 11.88
CA PRO A 176 15.96 -19.91 12.12
C PRO A 176 17.05 -19.17 11.33
N MET A 177 16.70 -18.53 10.21
CA MET A 177 17.65 -17.70 9.45
C MET A 177 17.88 -16.31 10.10
N GLY A 178 17.23 -15.99 11.22
CA GLY A 178 17.34 -14.69 11.88
C GLY A 178 16.79 -13.51 11.08
N VAL A 179 16.06 -13.79 10.00
CA VAL A 179 15.43 -12.79 9.14
C VAL A 179 14.07 -12.36 9.68
N THR A 180 13.31 -13.29 10.26
CA THR A 180 12.02 -13.04 10.89
C THR A 180 12.22 -12.87 12.39
N SER A 181 12.00 -11.65 12.91
CA SER A 181 12.05 -11.34 14.34
C SER A 181 10.69 -11.65 14.96
N THR A 182 10.67 -12.42 16.03
CA THR A 182 9.49 -12.71 16.84
C THR A 182 9.39 -11.79 18.06
N THR A 183 10.44 -11.01 18.35
CA THR A 183 10.54 -10.16 19.54
C THR A 183 9.97 -8.76 19.34
N ASP A 184 9.90 -8.28 18.11
CA ASP A 184 9.37 -6.93 17.77
C ASP A 184 7.85 -6.96 17.48
N THR A 185 7.09 -7.73 18.24
CA THR A 185 5.64 -7.76 18.13
C THR A 185 5.04 -6.61 18.93
N VAL A 186 4.37 -5.69 18.26
CA VAL A 186 3.56 -4.68 18.95
C VAL A 186 2.37 -5.39 19.59
N SER A 187 2.23 -5.22 20.90
CA SER A 187 1.06 -5.75 21.61
C SER A 187 -0.22 -5.16 21.00
N PHE A 188 -1.24 -5.99 20.83
CA PHE A 188 -2.55 -5.53 20.36
C PHE A 188 -3.12 -4.42 21.24
N ILE A 189 -2.84 -4.48 22.54
CA ILE A 189 -3.27 -3.48 23.52
C ILE A 189 -2.57 -2.13 23.27
N ASP A 190 -1.27 -2.15 22.96
CA ASP A 190 -0.51 -0.93 22.67
C ASP A 190 -0.93 -0.32 21.34
N ALA A 191 -1.22 -1.17 20.35
CA ALA A 191 -1.78 -0.72 19.08
C ALA A 191 -3.16 -0.06 19.26
N CYS A 192 -4.04 -0.62 20.14
CA CYS A 192 -5.33 0.00 20.46
C CYS A 192 -5.19 1.34 21.17
N LYS A 193 -4.18 1.49 22.04
CA LYS A 193 -3.89 2.77 22.71
C LYS A 193 -3.34 3.82 21.74
N ALA A 194 -2.65 3.39 20.69
CA ALA A 194 -2.09 4.25 19.65
C ALA A 194 -3.15 4.73 18.64
N LEU A 195 -4.27 4.02 18.49
CA LEU A 195 -5.31 4.34 17.50
C LEU A 195 -5.86 5.78 17.62
N PRO A 196 -6.13 6.34 18.82
CA PRO A 196 -6.62 7.71 18.96
C PRO A 196 -5.66 8.78 18.44
N SER A 197 -4.36 8.51 18.38
CA SER A 197 -3.37 9.49 17.91
C SER A 197 -3.46 9.74 16.40
N THR A 198 -3.95 8.77 15.64
CA THR A 198 -4.13 8.86 14.19
C THR A 198 -5.58 9.04 13.78
N PHE A 199 -6.52 8.65 14.65
CA PHE A 199 -7.95 8.78 14.38
C PHE A 199 -8.36 10.25 14.41
N GLY A 200 -8.91 10.73 13.30
CA GLY A 200 -9.32 12.14 13.17
C GLY A 200 -8.17 13.12 12.93
N ALA A 201 -6.93 12.66 12.73
CA ALA A 201 -5.79 13.52 12.41
C ALA A 201 -6.02 14.42 11.17
N ILE A 202 -6.92 14.04 10.29
CA ILE A 202 -7.36 14.81 9.13
C ILE A 202 -8.02 16.13 9.54
N PHE A 203 -8.75 16.15 10.65
CA PHE A 203 -9.49 17.30 11.15
C PHE A 203 -8.68 18.20 12.09
N THR A 204 -7.43 17.81 12.39
CA THR A 204 -6.54 18.66 13.19
C THR A 204 -6.07 19.88 12.39
N ALA A 205 -5.55 20.89 13.08
CA ALA A 205 -5.02 22.09 12.44
C ALA A 205 -3.90 21.82 11.43
N GLU A 206 -3.17 20.72 11.60
CA GLU A 206 -2.10 20.25 10.70
C GLU A 206 -2.62 19.43 9.50
N GLY A 207 -3.90 19.04 9.50
CA GLY A 207 -4.54 18.28 8.43
C GLY A 207 -5.17 19.17 7.36
N LEU A 208 -6.49 19.01 7.15
CA LEU A 208 -7.26 19.74 6.13
C LEU A 208 -7.06 21.26 6.13
N PRO A 209 -7.06 21.95 7.30
CA PRO A 209 -6.89 23.41 7.30
C PRO A 209 -5.51 23.83 6.77
N SER A 210 -4.45 23.10 7.09
CA SER A 210 -3.08 23.44 6.69
C SER A 210 -2.84 23.32 5.18
N LEU A 211 -3.63 22.50 4.47
CA LEU A 211 -3.53 22.36 3.00
C LEU A 211 -3.87 23.64 2.25
N PHE A 212 -4.77 24.45 2.79
CA PHE A 212 -5.28 25.65 2.14
C PHE A 212 -4.68 26.95 2.72
N THR A 213 -3.84 26.84 3.75
CA THR A 213 -3.20 28.00 4.37
C THR A 213 -2.07 28.55 3.51
N ASP A 214 -1.35 27.68 2.79
CA ASP A 214 -0.20 28.07 1.97
C ASP A 214 -0.60 28.12 0.49
N MET A 215 -1.02 29.32 0.03
CA MET A 215 -1.44 29.56 -1.36
C MET A 215 -0.36 29.23 -2.40
N ALA A 216 0.92 29.31 -2.01
CA ALA A 216 2.03 28.97 -2.91
C ALA A 216 2.09 27.46 -3.23
N LYS A 217 1.65 26.62 -2.29
CA LYS A 217 1.62 25.16 -2.46
C LYS A 217 0.30 24.63 -3.04
N LEU A 218 -0.71 25.47 -3.15
CA LEU A 218 -2.04 25.07 -3.64
C LEU A 218 -2.01 24.34 -4.99
N PRO A 219 -1.28 24.79 -6.03
CA PRO A 219 -1.19 24.07 -7.30
C PRO A 219 -0.60 22.67 -7.12
N LEU A 220 0.41 22.52 -6.26
CA LEU A 220 1.06 21.25 -5.97
C LEU A 220 0.09 20.28 -5.25
N VAL A 221 -0.70 20.80 -4.30
CA VAL A 221 -1.74 20.04 -3.59
C VAL A 221 -2.79 19.53 -4.58
N LEU A 222 -3.28 20.37 -5.49
CA LEU A 222 -4.28 19.98 -6.49
C LEU A 222 -3.75 18.92 -7.46
N ILE A 223 -2.52 19.08 -7.94
CA ILE A 223 -1.84 18.09 -8.80
C ILE A 223 -1.68 16.77 -8.05
N THR A 224 -1.31 16.81 -6.78
CA THR A 224 -1.13 15.59 -5.96
C THR A 224 -2.46 14.88 -5.73
N ILE A 225 -3.54 15.60 -5.40
CA ILE A 225 -4.89 15.02 -5.27
C ILE A 225 -5.33 14.40 -6.59
N PHE A 226 -5.12 15.10 -7.71
CA PHE A 226 -5.44 14.57 -9.02
C PHE A 226 -4.65 13.29 -9.33
N SER A 227 -3.35 13.27 -9.01
CA SER A 227 -2.49 12.09 -9.18
C SER A 227 -2.97 10.91 -8.33
N PHE A 228 -3.39 11.14 -7.08
CA PHE A 228 -4.03 10.12 -6.25
C PHE A 228 -5.30 9.57 -6.90
N CYS A 229 -6.19 10.43 -7.41
CA CYS A 229 -7.44 10.01 -8.04
C CYS A 229 -7.20 9.17 -9.29
N VAL A 230 -6.24 9.56 -10.12
CA VAL A 230 -5.87 8.84 -11.33
C VAL A 230 -5.26 7.48 -10.97
N THR A 231 -4.31 7.46 -10.04
CA THR A 231 -3.65 6.22 -9.60
C THR A 231 -4.66 5.25 -8.99
N ASP A 232 -5.55 5.71 -8.10
CA ASP A 232 -6.58 4.89 -7.47
C ASP A 232 -7.57 4.32 -8.50
N THR A 233 -7.95 5.13 -9.49
CA THR A 233 -8.83 4.67 -10.57
C THR A 233 -8.19 3.57 -11.40
N PHE A 234 -6.91 3.74 -11.78
CA PHE A 234 -6.19 2.74 -12.57
C PHE A 234 -5.85 1.49 -11.77
N ASP A 235 -5.47 1.63 -10.51
CA ASP A 235 -5.20 0.50 -9.61
C ASP A 235 -6.45 -0.37 -9.43
N THR A 236 -7.60 0.27 -9.20
CA THR A 236 -8.88 -0.42 -9.10
C THR A 236 -9.26 -1.12 -10.42
N ILE A 237 -9.08 -0.46 -11.56
CA ILE A 237 -9.37 -1.07 -12.89
C ILE A 237 -8.45 -2.27 -13.11
N GLY A 238 -7.14 -2.14 -12.85
CA GLY A 238 -6.18 -3.22 -13.01
C GLY A 238 -6.48 -4.42 -12.13
N THR A 239 -6.88 -4.19 -10.89
CA THR A 239 -7.23 -5.24 -9.92
C THR A 239 -8.50 -6.00 -10.30
N PHE A 240 -9.50 -5.34 -10.91
CA PHE A 240 -10.74 -6.00 -11.35
C PHE A 240 -10.61 -6.70 -12.70
N ILE A 241 -9.64 -6.36 -13.52
CA ILE A 241 -9.44 -6.95 -14.85
C ILE A 241 -8.44 -8.10 -14.80
N GLY A 242 -7.43 -8.04 -13.91
CA GLY A 242 -6.44 -9.10 -13.69
C GLY A 242 -7.00 -10.22 -12.83
#